data_5655df6892ce313bc165325d5741a18d
#
_entry.id   5655df6892ce313bc165325d5741a18d
#
_cell.length_a   1.000
_cell.length_b   1.000
_cell.length_c   1.000
_cell.angle_alpha   90.00
_cell.angle_beta   90.00
_cell.angle_gamma   90.00
#
_symmetry.space_group_name_H-M   'P 1'
#
loop_
_entity.id
_entity.type
_entity.pdbx_description
1 polymer ?
#
loop_
_entity_poly.entity_id
_entity_poly.type
_entity_poly.pdbx_seq_one_letter_code
_entity_poly.pdbx_strand_id
1 'polypeptide(L)'
;MKHITKKLLLSAIALLPAWAVGQVPANSTDVMLQGFYWNSQKLTGWAQLEQMAGDIAKDFTLVWLPPSASAEGGGPVGGNNVGYHPRQWNNQNSNWGTADQLKSLITTLHNDGVRVIADVVINHRAGDTDWGNFTADDFGSYGSYRLTAANICSTDEMNTDPSAGKWNGMATGAPDTGENWGGARDLDHTSSLVQADCEAYLNWLKGEYGYDGWRYDFCKGFGGKYVGIYNDASSPYLSVGEMWDGSYDVVAEWIEATGRKSMAFDFPSKYAAFNNGLAKGNYGSMSWQEDNSTWRPAGMIHHHNYRGLAVTFVDNHDTYRDDNKYTGDVPQAYAFLLASPGVPCVFYPHWTQYRRFISPQIDARRRTGITSESDVVVTQHSGYYESISTGTKGKLLCRIGAAAPKDVPTGYRLGCSGDGWAYYVSEETPSGISQTLYDKNEDSTLYDLSGREVKKDAKGFVISSDGRKMLK
;
A
#
# COMPACT_ATOMS: atom_id res chain seq x y z
N MET A 1 67.60 23.37 18.66
CA MET A 1 66.41 22.75 19.19
C MET A 1 65.25 23.15 18.27
N LYS A 2 64.77 22.24 17.44
CA LYS A 2 63.66 22.46 16.52
C LYS A 2 62.43 21.75 17.08
N HIS A 3 61.39 22.52 17.44
CA HIS A 3 60.09 21.99 17.86
C HIS A 3 59.31 21.57 16.65
N ILE A 4 58.99 20.25 16.58
CA ILE A 4 58.08 19.65 15.60
C ILE A 4 56.70 19.54 16.27
N THR A 5 55.78 20.39 15.86
CA THR A 5 54.36 20.33 16.25
C THR A 5 53.63 19.30 15.39
N LYS A 6 53.28 18.15 15.99
CA LYS A 6 52.39 17.16 15.36
C LYS A 6 50.95 17.69 15.38
N LYS A 7 50.38 17.98 14.20
CA LYS A 7 48.96 18.18 14.04
C LYS A 7 48.27 16.79 14.02
N LEU A 8 47.49 16.50 15.05
CA LEU A 8 46.49 15.40 15.01
C LEU A 8 45.33 15.81 14.10
N LEU A 9 45.15 15.14 12.97
CA LEU A 9 43.88 15.14 12.24
C LEU A 9 42.92 14.20 12.99
N LEU A 10 41.93 14.74 13.66
CA LEU A 10 40.74 13.98 14.07
C LEU A 10 39.85 13.78 12.83
N SER A 11 39.81 12.58 12.30
CA SER A 11 38.80 12.15 11.33
C SER A 11 37.51 11.93 12.10
N ALA A 12 36.54 12.82 11.94
CA ALA A 12 35.19 12.60 12.39
C ALA A 12 34.56 11.52 11.47
N ILE A 13 34.51 10.29 11.95
CA ILE A 13 33.67 9.24 11.34
C ILE A 13 32.26 9.61 11.70
N ALA A 14 31.53 10.13 10.73
CA ALA A 14 30.08 10.26 10.82
C ALA A 14 29.50 8.84 10.92
N LEU A 15 29.05 8.46 12.11
CA LEU A 15 28.20 7.28 12.31
C LEU A 15 26.85 7.58 11.63
N LEU A 16 26.73 7.16 10.37
CA LEU A 16 25.43 7.01 9.75
C LEU A 16 24.65 5.98 10.59
N PRO A 17 23.40 6.25 10.98
CA PRO A 17 22.61 5.26 11.67
C PRO A 17 22.52 4.02 10.77
N ALA A 18 22.96 2.88 11.27
CA ALA A 18 22.73 1.60 10.61
C ALA A 18 21.21 1.39 10.56
N TRP A 19 20.62 1.66 9.40
CA TRP A 19 19.24 1.30 9.12
C TRP A 19 19.16 -0.22 9.22
N ALA A 20 18.37 -0.71 10.15
CA ALA A 20 18.11 -2.14 10.27
C ALA A 20 17.60 -2.63 8.90
N VAL A 21 18.34 -3.56 8.30
CA VAL A 21 17.99 -4.21 7.03
C VAL A 21 16.86 -5.20 7.36
N GLY A 22 15.63 -4.70 7.39
CA GLY A 22 14.44 -5.52 7.61
C GLY A 22 13.54 -5.38 6.39
N GLN A 23 13.37 -6.47 5.65
CA GLN A 23 12.47 -6.57 4.50
C GLN A 23 11.00 -6.52 4.93
N VAL A 24 10.75 -6.63 6.23
CA VAL A 24 9.48 -6.43 6.91
C VAL A 24 9.76 -5.61 8.18
N PRO A 25 9.33 -4.37 8.24
CA PRO A 25 9.58 -3.51 9.41
C PRO A 25 8.84 -4.02 10.65
N ALA A 26 9.59 -4.45 11.67
CA ALA A 26 9.01 -4.87 12.94
C ALA A 26 8.32 -3.70 13.64
N ASN A 27 7.16 -3.95 14.25
CA ASN A 27 6.37 -2.93 14.95
C ASN A 27 6.17 -1.63 14.15
N SER A 28 5.95 -1.76 12.84
CA SER A 28 5.77 -0.61 11.96
C SER A 28 4.60 0.27 12.40
N THR A 29 4.82 1.58 12.44
CA THR A 29 3.79 2.61 12.61
C THR A 29 3.32 3.18 11.28
N ASP A 30 3.76 2.61 10.17
CA ASP A 30 3.46 3.10 8.84
C ASP A 30 1.97 3.05 8.51
N VAL A 31 1.56 4.03 7.73
CA VAL A 31 0.27 4.09 7.04
C VAL A 31 0.57 4.36 5.58
N MET A 32 0.12 3.48 4.70
CA MET A 32 0.35 3.52 3.27
C MET A 32 -0.82 4.18 2.54
N LEU A 33 -0.52 4.99 1.52
CA LEU A 33 -1.48 5.39 0.50
C LEU A 33 -1.25 4.56 -0.77
N GLN A 34 -2.27 3.89 -1.29
CA GLN A 34 -2.26 3.51 -2.70
C GLN A 34 -2.57 4.76 -3.52
N GLY A 35 -1.54 5.33 -4.17
CA GLY A 35 -1.59 6.64 -4.80
C GLY A 35 -2.27 6.68 -6.17
N PHE A 36 -2.99 5.65 -6.58
CA PHE A 36 -3.60 5.55 -7.91
C PHE A 36 -4.84 4.65 -7.93
N TYR A 37 -5.58 4.70 -9.03
CA TYR A 37 -6.64 3.76 -9.41
C TYR A 37 -6.74 3.64 -10.95
N TRP A 38 -7.54 2.73 -11.46
CA TRP A 38 -7.71 2.55 -12.90
C TRP A 38 -8.13 3.86 -13.59
N ASN A 39 -7.45 4.20 -14.70
CA ASN A 39 -7.70 5.39 -15.52
C ASN A 39 -7.51 6.73 -14.77
N SER A 40 -6.70 6.73 -13.71
CA SER A 40 -6.43 7.95 -12.91
C SER A 40 -5.22 8.75 -13.36
N GLN A 41 -4.57 8.44 -14.48
CA GLN A 41 -3.31 9.04 -14.94
C GLN A 41 -3.36 10.58 -14.98
N LYS A 42 -4.52 11.16 -15.33
CA LYS A 42 -4.71 12.62 -15.35
C LYS A 42 -4.81 13.24 -13.94
N LEU A 43 -5.13 12.45 -12.93
CA LEU A 43 -5.34 12.89 -11.55
C LEU A 43 -4.20 12.47 -10.62
N THR A 44 -3.54 11.36 -10.93
CA THR A 44 -2.50 10.75 -10.09
C THR A 44 -1.23 10.42 -10.88
N GLY A 45 -1.03 11.05 -12.04
CA GLY A 45 0.26 11.02 -12.73
C GLY A 45 1.38 11.64 -11.87
N TRP A 46 2.62 11.41 -12.24
CA TRP A 46 3.76 11.79 -11.40
C TRP A 46 3.74 13.27 -10.99
N ALA A 47 3.50 14.17 -11.96
CA ALA A 47 3.45 15.61 -11.69
C ALA A 47 2.25 16.03 -10.80
N GLN A 48 1.13 15.33 -10.89
CA GLN A 48 -0.05 15.60 -10.06
C GLN A 48 0.15 15.13 -8.62
N LEU A 49 0.71 13.92 -8.44
CA LEU A 49 1.05 13.42 -7.09
C LEU A 49 2.13 14.27 -6.44
N GLU A 50 3.12 14.76 -7.19
CA GLU A 50 4.16 15.65 -6.67
C GLU A 50 3.56 16.94 -6.10
N GLN A 51 2.57 17.54 -6.78
CA GLN A 51 1.85 18.70 -6.25
C GLN A 51 1.09 18.42 -4.94
N MET A 52 0.76 17.16 -4.69
CA MET A 52 0.05 16.72 -3.49
C MET A 52 0.97 16.17 -2.39
N ALA A 53 2.29 16.11 -2.61
CA ALA A 53 3.23 15.45 -1.70
C ALA A 53 3.13 15.96 -0.26
N GLY A 54 3.08 17.27 -0.04
CA GLY A 54 2.91 17.84 1.28
C GLY A 54 1.55 17.53 1.95
N ASP A 55 0.49 17.30 1.17
CA ASP A 55 -0.80 16.85 1.71
C ASP A 55 -0.80 15.36 2.03
N ILE A 56 -0.13 14.57 1.21
CA ILE A 56 0.09 13.13 1.43
C ILE A 56 0.89 12.91 2.71
N ALA A 57 1.97 13.65 2.91
CA ALA A 57 2.84 13.55 4.08
C ALA A 57 2.15 13.85 5.43
N LYS A 58 1.03 14.59 5.44
CA LYS A 58 0.24 14.82 6.66
C LYS A 58 -0.37 13.53 7.20
N ASP A 59 -0.80 12.65 6.29
CA ASP A 59 -1.55 11.44 6.63
C ASP A 59 -0.72 10.15 6.47
N PHE A 60 0.24 10.10 5.54
CA PHE A 60 0.92 8.86 5.14
C PHE A 60 2.43 8.92 5.34
N THR A 61 3.02 7.75 5.59
CA THR A 61 4.47 7.54 5.66
C THR A 61 4.98 6.73 4.47
N LEU A 62 4.07 6.08 3.74
CA LEU A 62 4.34 5.28 2.55
C LEU A 62 3.37 5.65 1.44
N VAL A 63 3.85 5.66 0.19
CA VAL A 63 3.01 5.73 -1.01
C VAL A 63 3.35 4.56 -1.93
N TRP A 64 2.36 3.76 -2.29
CA TRP A 64 2.46 2.77 -3.35
C TRP A 64 2.07 3.43 -4.67
N LEU A 65 3.03 3.49 -5.60
CA LEU A 65 2.87 4.01 -6.96
C LEU A 65 2.54 2.87 -7.93
N PRO A 66 1.80 3.15 -9.03
CA PRO A 66 1.51 2.16 -10.06
C PRO A 66 2.77 1.70 -10.80
N PRO A 67 2.69 0.61 -11.61
CA PRO A 67 3.81 0.17 -12.43
C PRO A 67 4.36 1.32 -13.28
N SER A 68 5.65 1.59 -13.16
CA SER A 68 6.31 2.73 -13.77
C SER A 68 7.03 2.40 -15.08
N ALA A 69 7.23 1.10 -15.37
CA ALA A 69 7.89 0.66 -16.59
C ALA A 69 7.04 0.91 -17.86
N SER A 70 7.69 1.08 -18.99
CA SER A 70 7.04 1.11 -20.30
C SER A 70 6.27 -0.19 -20.55
N ALA A 71 5.01 -0.07 -20.96
CA ALA A 71 4.09 -1.19 -21.04
C ALA A 71 3.39 -1.29 -22.40
N GLU A 72 2.76 -2.43 -22.69
CA GLU A 72 1.93 -2.63 -23.88
C GLU A 72 0.76 -1.66 -23.91
N GLY A 73 0.43 -1.15 -25.11
CA GLY A 73 -0.57 -0.10 -25.25
C GLY A 73 -0.18 1.20 -24.57
N GLY A 74 1.05 1.26 -24.04
CA GLY A 74 1.67 2.46 -23.50
C GLY A 74 1.80 3.52 -24.58
N GLY A 75 1.56 4.73 -24.19
CA GLY A 75 1.62 5.91 -25.05
C GLY A 75 2.09 7.09 -24.23
N PRO A 76 2.00 8.29 -24.77
CA PRO A 76 2.34 9.48 -24.03
C PRO A 76 1.50 9.61 -22.75
N VAL A 77 2.00 10.39 -21.81
CA VAL A 77 1.33 10.73 -20.56
C VAL A 77 -0.18 10.96 -20.74
N GLY A 78 -0.99 10.28 -19.93
CA GLY A 78 -2.45 10.38 -19.96
C GLY A 78 -3.17 9.36 -20.85
N GLY A 79 -2.46 8.35 -21.41
CA GLY A 79 -3.08 7.16 -21.99
C GLY A 79 -3.78 6.31 -20.95
N ASN A 80 -4.50 5.28 -21.40
CA ASN A 80 -5.37 4.48 -20.51
C ASN A 80 -4.70 3.22 -19.94
N ASN A 81 -3.44 2.94 -20.28
CA ASN A 81 -2.74 1.77 -19.76
C ASN A 81 -2.17 2.05 -18.37
N VAL A 82 -2.47 1.16 -17.42
CA VAL A 82 -2.00 1.26 -16.03
C VAL A 82 -0.58 0.72 -15.86
N GLY A 83 -0.10 -0.17 -16.76
CA GLY A 83 1.29 -0.64 -16.74
C GLY A 83 1.47 -2.14 -16.46
N TYR A 84 0.40 -2.91 -16.29
CA TYR A 84 0.46 -4.33 -15.91
C TYR A 84 0.88 -5.29 -17.04
N HIS A 85 1.22 -4.78 -18.23
CA HIS A 85 1.85 -5.56 -19.31
C HIS A 85 3.19 -4.91 -19.66
N PRO A 86 4.24 -5.01 -18.80
CA PRO A 86 5.51 -4.33 -19.03
C PRO A 86 6.21 -4.88 -20.28
N ARG A 87 6.78 -3.98 -21.09
CA ARG A 87 7.61 -4.31 -22.26
C ARG A 87 9.09 -4.13 -21.99
N GLN A 88 9.46 -3.03 -21.35
CA GLN A 88 10.85 -2.65 -21.13
C GLN A 88 11.00 -2.15 -19.69
N TRP A 89 11.60 -2.97 -18.85
CA TRP A 89 11.81 -2.62 -17.44
C TRP A 89 12.79 -1.47 -17.26
N ASN A 90 13.79 -1.34 -18.14
CA ASN A 90 14.77 -0.25 -18.13
C ASN A 90 14.24 1.08 -18.68
N ASN A 91 12.98 1.15 -19.09
CA ASN A 91 12.34 2.38 -19.58
C ASN A 91 11.18 2.79 -18.68
N GLN A 92 11.38 3.84 -17.89
CA GLN A 92 10.41 4.35 -16.92
C GLN A 92 9.55 5.51 -17.47
N ASN A 93 9.52 5.71 -18.78
CA ASN A 93 8.53 6.58 -19.41
C ASN A 93 7.24 5.78 -19.62
N SER A 94 6.17 6.23 -19.02
CA SER A 94 4.88 5.52 -19.00
C SER A 94 3.70 6.50 -19.14
N ASN A 95 2.49 5.97 -19.13
CA ASN A 95 1.28 6.80 -19.14
C ASN A 95 1.14 7.70 -17.89
N TRP A 96 1.86 7.39 -16.83
CA TRP A 96 1.87 8.16 -15.58
C TRP A 96 2.78 9.38 -15.63
N GLY A 97 3.75 9.41 -16.54
CA GLY A 97 4.69 10.51 -16.70
C GLY A 97 6.03 10.05 -17.26
N THR A 98 6.96 11.01 -17.35
CA THR A 98 8.34 10.73 -17.76
C THR A 98 9.18 10.20 -16.61
N ALA A 99 10.30 9.56 -16.93
CA ALA A 99 11.30 9.11 -15.97
C ALA A 99 11.79 10.24 -15.05
N ASP A 100 11.99 11.44 -15.61
CA ASP A 100 12.42 12.61 -14.83
C ASP A 100 11.32 13.08 -13.85
N GLN A 101 10.05 13.06 -14.27
CA GLN A 101 8.93 13.39 -13.40
C GLN A 101 8.79 12.35 -12.25
N LEU A 102 9.05 11.08 -12.54
CA LEU A 102 9.06 10.04 -11.49
C LEU A 102 10.17 10.30 -10.47
N LYS A 103 11.40 10.59 -10.92
CA LYS A 103 12.53 10.94 -10.02
C LYS A 103 12.21 12.18 -9.17
N SER A 104 11.61 13.19 -9.78
CA SER A 104 11.18 14.41 -9.07
C SER A 104 10.14 14.12 -7.99
N LEU A 105 9.10 13.36 -8.32
CA LEU A 105 8.06 12.94 -7.37
C LEU A 105 8.66 12.18 -6.18
N ILE A 106 9.50 11.16 -6.44
CA ILE A 106 10.12 10.35 -5.37
C ILE A 106 11.00 11.25 -4.48
N THR A 107 11.79 12.12 -5.07
CA THR A 107 12.63 13.09 -4.33
C THR A 107 11.78 14.00 -3.44
N THR A 108 10.67 14.53 -3.97
CA THR A 108 9.77 15.41 -3.22
C THR A 108 9.10 14.67 -2.06
N LEU A 109 8.62 13.45 -2.29
CA LEU A 109 8.05 12.60 -1.24
C LEU A 109 9.06 12.29 -0.14
N HIS A 110 10.32 11.96 -0.49
CA HIS A 110 11.38 11.73 0.47
C HIS A 110 11.70 12.98 1.30
N ASN A 111 11.73 14.17 0.69
CA ASN A 111 11.94 15.43 1.39
C ASN A 111 10.82 15.70 2.42
N ASP A 112 9.61 15.24 2.14
CA ASP A 112 8.46 15.31 3.04
C ASP A 112 8.38 14.13 4.03
N GLY A 113 9.37 13.23 4.03
CA GLY A 113 9.47 12.08 4.95
C GLY A 113 8.61 10.87 4.57
N VAL A 114 8.16 10.77 3.31
CA VAL A 114 7.33 9.69 2.78
C VAL A 114 8.18 8.76 1.93
N ARG A 115 8.18 7.45 2.23
CA ARG A 115 8.82 6.41 1.41
C ARG A 115 7.94 5.96 0.27
N VAL A 116 8.56 5.45 -0.78
CA VAL A 116 7.86 5.10 -2.02
C VAL A 116 8.01 3.62 -2.35
N ILE A 117 6.88 2.95 -2.55
CA ILE A 117 6.78 1.53 -2.89
C ILE A 117 6.48 1.41 -4.39
N ALA A 118 7.34 0.72 -5.13
CA ALA A 118 7.11 0.43 -6.54
C ALA A 118 6.15 -0.76 -6.69
N ASP A 119 5.24 -0.66 -7.66
CA ASP A 119 4.51 -1.81 -8.18
C ASP A 119 5.37 -2.52 -9.21
N VAL A 120 5.81 -3.73 -8.91
CA VAL A 120 6.73 -4.50 -9.75
C VAL A 120 6.01 -5.69 -10.36
N VAL A 121 5.88 -5.66 -11.68
CA VAL A 121 5.26 -6.70 -12.50
C VAL A 121 6.38 -7.57 -13.07
N ILE A 122 6.63 -8.71 -12.43
CA ILE A 122 7.70 -9.63 -12.81
C ILE A 122 7.23 -11.06 -13.06
N ASN A 123 5.96 -11.37 -12.80
CA ASN A 123 5.40 -12.66 -13.18
C ASN A 123 5.46 -12.87 -14.70
N HIS A 124 5.14 -11.82 -15.44
CA HIS A 124 4.98 -11.86 -16.89
C HIS A 124 5.52 -10.60 -17.55
N ARG A 125 5.72 -10.69 -18.87
CA ARG A 125 6.21 -9.59 -19.68
C ARG A 125 5.63 -9.65 -21.11
N ALA A 126 5.22 -8.52 -21.64
CA ALA A 126 4.83 -8.41 -23.05
C ALA A 126 6.07 -8.29 -23.95
N GLY A 127 6.05 -8.90 -25.11
CA GLY A 127 7.07 -8.65 -26.13
C GLY A 127 6.97 -7.23 -26.71
N ASP A 128 8.08 -6.70 -27.19
CA ASP A 128 8.13 -5.30 -27.67
C ASP A 128 7.27 -5.06 -28.91
N THR A 129 7.27 -6.01 -29.86
CA THR A 129 6.54 -5.89 -31.14
C THR A 129 5.66 -7.10 -31.45
N ASP A 130 5.94 -8.23 -30.82
CA ASP A 130 5.19 -9.49 -30.97
C ASP A 130 5.37 -10.36 -29.69
N TRP A 131 4.94 -11.62 -29.74
CA TRP A 131 4.88 -12.50 -28.59
C TRP A 131 6.21 -12.76 -27.87
N GLY A 132 7.31 -12.90 -28.58
CA GLY A 132 8.57 -13.33 -28.00
C GLY A 132 9.76 -12.43 -28.34
N ASN A 133 9.51 -11.24 -28.86
CA ASN A 133 10.58 -10.31 -29.19
C ASN A 133 10.84 -9.36 -28.03
N PHE A 134 11.85 -9.69 -27.20
CA PHE A 134 12.29 -8.89 -26.09
C PHE A 134 13.54 -8.08 -26.45
N THR A 135 13.51 -6.78 -26.24
CA THR A 135 14.73 -5.94 -26.24
C THR A 135 15.50 -6.22 -24.94
N ALA A 136 16.82 -6.09 -25.00
CA ALA A 136 17.63 -6.22 -23.80
C ALA A 136 17.32 -5.09 -22.80
N ASP A 137 17.20 -5.43 -21.55
CA ASP A 137 17.16 -4.49 -20.45
C ASP A 137 18.59 -4.10 -20.09
N ASP A 138 18.95 -2.87 -20.35
CA ASP A 138 20.24 -2.30 -19.99
C ASP A 138 20.07 -1.42 -18.75
N PHE A 139 20.50 -1.93 -17.61
CA PHE A 139 20.47 -1.25 -16.31
C PHE A 139 21.83 -0.59 -15.97
N GLY A 140 22.69 -0.35 -16.95
CA GLY A 140 23.99 0.27 -16.75
C GLY A 140 24.89 -0.58 -15.84
N SER A 141 25.33 -0.01 -14.71
CA SER A 141 26.22 -0.72 -13.76
C SER A 141 25.58 -1.93 -13.07
N TYR A 142 24.26 -2.10 -13.15
CA TYR A 142 23.55 -3.25 -12.55
C TYR A 142 23.47 -4.45 -13.50
N GLY A 143 23.85 -4.29 -14.77
CA GLY A 143 23.90 -5.35 -15.77
C GLY A 143 23.02 -5.10 -16.98
N SER A 144 23.15 -5.98 -17.97
CA SER A 144 22.34 -5.97 -19.18
C SER A 144 21.89 -7.38 -19.51
N TYR A 145 20.59 -7.60 -19.66
CA TYR A 145 19.99 -8.91 -19.82
C TYR A 145 19.03 -8.92 -21.00
N ARG A 146 18.92 -10.06 -21.69
CA ARG A 146 17.98 -10.23 -22.77
C ARG A 146 17.26 -11.57 -22.62
N LEU A 147 15.98 -11.49 -22.33
CA LEU A 147 15.11 -12.65 -22.30
C LEU A 147 14.83 -13.16 -23.73
N THR A 148 14.56 -14.44 -23.86
CA THR A 148 14.20 -15.14 -25.08
C THR A 148 13.04 -16.10 -24.80
N ALA A 149 12.51 -16.77 -25.81
CA ALA A 149 11.48 -17.79 -25.65
C ALA A 149 11.90 -18.94 -24.70
N ALA A 150 13.21 -19.17 -24.50
CA ALA A 150 13.71 -20.15 -23.54
C ALA A 150 13.59 -19.71 -22.07
N ASN A 151 13.21 -18.49 -21.81
CA ASN A 151 13.00 -17.92 -20.48
C ASN A 151 11.49 -17.73 -20.17
N ILE A 152 10.62 -18.16 -21.10
CA ILE A 152 9.17 -18.16 -20.96
C ILE A 152 8.74 -19.57 -20.53
N CYS A 153 7.82 -19.64 -19.57
CA CYS A 153 7.28 -20.91 -19.08
C CYS A 153 6.72 -21.77 -20.21
N SER A 154 7.01 -23.07 -20.20
CA SER A 154 6.51 -24.00 -21.21
C SER A 154 4.99 -24.18 -21.17
N THR A 155 4.35 -23.78 -20.11
CA THR A 155 2.89 -23.75 -19.90
C THR A 155 2.23 -22.48 -20.42
N ASP A 156 3.00 -21.46 -20.82
CA ASP A 156 2.51 -20.18 -21.36
C ASP A 156 1.68 -20.40 -22.65
N GLU A 157 0.67 -19.56 -22.86
CA GLU A 157 -0.22 -19.62 -24.03
C GLU A 157 0.52 -19.38 -25.36
N MET A 158 1.75 -18.87 -25.36
CA MET A 158 2.61 -18.83 -26.53
C MET A 158 2.70 -20.19 -27.22
N ASN A 159 2.65 -21.27 -26.46
CA ASN A 159 2.73 -22.63 -27.01
C ASN A 159 1.40 -23.18 -27.53
N THR A 160 0.27 -22.57 -27.18
CA THR A 160 -1.07 -23.12 -27.47
C THR A 160 -1.96 -22.19 -28.28
N ASP A 161 -1.71 -20.86 -28.23
CA ASP A 161 -2.50 -19.88 -28.96
C ASP A 161 -2.00 -19.75 -30.43
N PRO A 162 -2.84 -20.04 -31.43
CA PRO A 162 -2.48 -19.88 -32.82
C PRO A 162 -2.08 -18.46 -33.23
N SER A 163 -2.53 -17.43 -32.48
CA SER A 163 -2.18 -16.02 -32.73
C SER A 163 -0.70 -15.70 -32.43
N ALA A 164 -0.01 -16.59 -31.69
CA ALA A 164 1.43 -16.50 -31.48
C ALA A 164 2.23 -16.69 -32.78
N GLY A 165 1.62 -17.25 -33.85
CA GLY A 165 2.21 -17.34 -35.17
C GLY A 165 3.54 -18.10 -35.17
N LYS A 166 4.62 -17.42 -35.58
CA LYS A 166 5.98 -18.00 -35.58
C LYS A 166 6.51 -18.40 -34.21
N TRP A 167 5.92 -17.85 -33.13
CA TRP A 167 6.34 -18.10 -31.76
C TRP A 167 5.64 -19.29 -31.13
N ASN A 168 4.58 -19.83 -31.78
CA ASN A 168 3.85 -21.00 -31.27
C ASN A 168 4.77 -22.20 -31.08
N GLY A 169 4.77 -22.79 -29.90
CA GLY A 169 5.63 -23.91 -29.53
C GLY A 169 7.09 -23.52 -29.20
N MET A 170 7.44 -22.24 -29.11
CA MET A 170 8.81 -21.79 -28.85
C MET A 170 9.14 -21.55 -27.38
N ALA A 171 8.16 -21.42 -26.49
CA ALA A 171 8.39 -21.29 -25.05
C ALA A 171 8.92 -22.63 -24.49
N THR A 172 10.16 -22.63 -24.00
CA THR A 172 10.86 -23.86 -23.59
C THR A 172 11.45 -23.78 -22.17
N GLY A 173 11.07 -22.76 -21.40
CA GLY A 173 11.39 -22.67 -19.97
C GLY A 173 10.74 -23.81 -19.16
N ALA A 174 11.01 -23.87 -17.86
CA ALA A 174 10.29 -24.79 -16.99
C ALA A 174 8.78 -24.42 -16.95
N PRO A 175 7.89 -25.36 -16.55
CA PRO A 175 6.50 -24.99 -16.28
C PRO A 175 6.38 -23.92 -15.21
N ASP A 176 5.26 -23.18 -15.21
CA ASP A 176 4.94 -22.24 -14.15
C ASP A 176 5.10 -22.85 -12.77
N THR A 177 5.61 -22.06 -11.84
CA THR A 177 5.74 -22.48 -10.45
C THR A 177 4.55 -22.04 -9.58
N GLY A 178 3.56 -21.42 -10.21
CA GLY A 178 2.28 -21.01 -9.67
C GLY A 178 1.17 -21.15 -10.69
N GLU A 179 0.22 -20.23 -10.69
CA GLU A 179 -0.92 -20.21 -11.64
C GLU A 179 -0.47 -19.60 -12.98
N ASN A 180 -0.80 -20.27 -14.11
CA ASN A 180 -0.60 -19.72 -15.44
C ASN A 180 -1.50 -18.50 -15.67
N TRP A 181 -0.98 -17.43 -16.28
CA TRP A 181 -1.72 -16.22 -16.61
C TRP A 181 -1.65 -15.90 -18.10
N GLY A 182 -2.79 -15.90 -18.79
CA GLY A 182 -2.88 -15.80 -20.24
C GLY A 182 -2.88 -14.37 -20.82
N GLY A 183 -2.24 -13.39 -20.19
CA GLY A 183 -2.27 -11.98 -20.62
C GLY A 183 -0.98 -11.45 -21.24
N ALA A 184 0.15 -12.03 -20.88
CA ALA A 184 1.50 -11.72 -21.39
C ALA A 184 2.38 -12.96 -21.16
N ARG A 185 3.69 -12.88 -21.44
CA ARG A 185 4.56 -14.07 -21.37
C ARG A 185 4.98 -14.34 -19.94
N ASP A 186 4.52 -15.47 -19.39
CA ASP A 186 4.90 -15.93 -18.05
C ASP A 186 6.38 -16.28 -18.00
N LEU A 187 7.11 -15.66 -17.07
CA LEU A 187 8.55 -15.80 -16.99
C LEU A 187 8.94 -17.02 -16.14
N ASP A 188 9.88 -17.80 -16.63
CA ASP A 188 10.46 -18.93 -15.90
C ASP A 188 11.38 -18.46 -14.77
N HIS A 189 10.84 -18.26 -13.58
CA HIS A 189 11.61 -17.88 -12.39
C HIS A 189 12.62 -18.94 -11.91
N THR A 190 12.61 -20.15 -12.46
CA THR A 190 13.68 -21.13 -12.21
C THR A 190 14.95 -20.82 -13.02
N SER A 191 14.83 -20.03 -14.08
CA SER A 191 15.94 -19.58 -14.92
C SER A 191 16.83 -18.58 -14.17
N SER A 192 18.15 -18.90 -14.11
CA SER A 192 19.12 -17.97 -13.51
C SER A 192 19.21 -16.63 -14.25
N LEU A 193 18.89 -16.61 -15.56
CA LEU A 193 18.85 -15.38 -16.34
C LEU A 193 17.67 -14.51 -15.92
N VAL A 194 16.46 -15.07 -15.75
CA VAL A 194 15.27 -14.35 -15.27
C VAL A 194 15.52 -13.81 -13.86
N GLN A 195 16.10 -14.63 -12.97
CA GLN A 195 16.44 -14.19 -11.62
C GLN A 195 17.42 -13.00 -11.65
N ALA A 196 18.51 -13.11 -12.42
CA ALA A 196 19.49 -12.04 -12.51
C ALA A 196 18.92 -10.74 -13.11
N ASP A 197 18.01 -10.84 -14.08
CA ASP A 197 17.32 -9.71 -14.70
C ASP A 197 16.40 -9.02 -13.68
N CYS A 198 15.58 -9.79 -12.95
CA CYS A 198 14.71 -9.28 -11.88
C CYS A 198 15.51 -8.61 -10.75
N GLU A 199 16.59 -9.25 -10.29
CA GLU A 199 17.48 -8.69 -9.26
C GLU A 199 18.12 -7.36 -9.70
N ALA A 200 18.58 -7.30 -10.94
CA ALA A 200 19.16 -6.09 -11.51
C ALA A 200 18.10 -4.98 -11.64
N TYR A 201 16.90 -5.32 -12.11
CA TYR A 201 15.78 -4.39 -12.22
C TYR A 201 15.44 -3.74 -10.86
N LEU A 202 15.26 -4.55 -9.82
CA LEU A 202 14.92 -4.03 -8.48
C LEU A 202 16.05 -3.17 -7.90
N ASN A 203 17.29 -3.60 -8.01
CA ASN A 203 18.43 -2.82 -7.54
C ASN A 203 18.60 -1.50 -8.31
N TRP A 204 18.33 -1.52 -9.63
CA TRP A 204 18.34 -0.33 -10.46
C TRP A 204 17.21 0.65 -10.09
N LEU A 205 16.00 0.17 -9.88
CA LEU A 205 14.88 1.00 -9.40
C LEU A 205 15.23 1.69 -8.08
N LYS A 206 15.84 0.94 -7.16
CA LYS A 206 16.28 1.48 -5.87
C LYS A 206 17.39 2.51 -6.03
N GLY A 207 18.44 2.19 -6.81
CA GLY A 207 19.62 3.04 -6.95
C GLY A 207 19.40 4.26 -7.82
N GLU A 208 18.66 4.13 -8.92
CA GLU A 208 18.50 5.21 -9.91
C GLU A 208 17.24 6.07 -9.69
N TYR A 209 16.18 5.50 -9.10
CA TYR A 209 14.92 6.21 -8.87
C TYR A 209 14.65 6.50 -7.40
N GLY A 210 15.27 5.74 -6.49
CA GLY A 210 15.10 5.94 -5.05
C GLY A 210 13.88 5.22 -4.47
N TYR A 211 13.33 4.21 -5.13
CA TYR A 211 12.28 3.40 -4.53
C TYR A 211 12.76 2.71 -3.24
N ASP A 212 11.90 2.67 -2.23
CA ASP A 212 12.23 2.10 -0.92
C ASP A 212 11.78 0.66 -0.76
N GLY A 213 10.83 0.20 -1.56
CA GLY A 213 10.27 -1.14 -1.42
C GLY A 213 9.40 -1.56 -2.59
N TRP A 214 8.81 -2.74 -2.46
CA TRP A 214 8.15 -3.44 -3.56
C TRP A 214 6.74 -3.88 -3.20
N ARG A 215 5.80 -3.67 -4.12
CA ARG A 215 4.56 -4.43 -4.23
C ARG A 215 4.70 -5.37 -5.41
N TYR A 216 4.72 -6.67 -5.14
CA TYR A 216 4.78 -7.69 -6.18
C TYR A 216 3.38 -7.98 -6.72
N ASP A 217 3.22 -7.78 -8.02
CA ASP A 217 2.00 -8.06 -8.76
C ASP A 217 1.81 -9.57 -8.95
N PHE A 218 0.56 -10.02 -8.96
CA PHE A 218 0.14 -11.37 -9.30
C PHE A 218 1.04 -12.48 -8.72
N CYS A 219 1.24 -12.47 -7.40
CA CYS A 219 2.09 -13.44 -6.70
C CYS A 219 1.57 -14.90 -6.76
N LYS A 220 0.37 -15.13 -7.26
CA LYS A 220 -0.12 -16.48 -7.56
C LYS A 220 0.60 -17.13 -8.73
N GLY A 221 1.16 -16.37 -9.65
CA GLY A 221 1.77 -16.86 -10.88
C GLY A 221 3.14 -17.49 -10.70
N PHE A 222 3.83 -17.22 -9.58
CA PHE A 222 5.15 -17.79 -9.33
C PHE A 222 5.40 -18.10 -7.86
N GLY A 223 6.28 -19.07 -7.60
CA GLY A 223 6.52 -19.54 -6.24
C GLY A 223 7.07 -18.46 -5.30
N GLY A 224 6.49 -18.33 -4.11
CA GLY A 224 6.86 -17.30 -3.11
C GLY A 224 8.35 -17.27 -2.74
N LYS A 225 9.06 -18.40 -2.88
CA LYS A 225 10.52 -18.48 -2.65
C LYS A 225 11.31 -17.47 -3.52
N TYR A 226 10.83 -17.15 -4.73
CA TYR A 226 11.51 -16.22 -5.62
C TYR A 226 11.38 -14.78 -5.12
N VAL A 227 10.22 -14.41 -4.54
CA VAL A 227 10.09 -13.14 -3.82
C VAL A 227 11.13 -13.03 -2.70
N GLY A 228 11.34 -14.13 -1.94
CA GLY A 228 12.39 -14.18 -0.92
C GLY A 228 13.80 -13.95 -1.48
N ILE A 229 14.12 -14.55 -2.63
CA ILE A 229 15.42 -14.37 -3.32
C ILE A 229 15.58 -12.92 -3.76
N TYR A 230 14.57 -12.33 -4.42
CA TYR A 230 14.61 -10.94 -4.90
C TYR A 230 14.71 -9.93 -3.77
N ASN A 231 14.05 -10.20 -2.64
CA ASN A 231 14.15 -9.36 -1.45
C ASN A 231 15.53 -9.46 -0.78
N ASP A 232 16.17 -10.63 -0.77
CA ASP A 232 17.55 -10.76 -0.30
C ASP A 232 18.52 -9.94 -1.17
N ALA A 233 18.35 -9.98 -2.48
CA ALA A 233 19.22 -9.26 -3.42
C ALA A 233 19.02 -7.73 -3.36
N SER A 234 17.79 -7.25 -3.18
CA SER A 234 17.45 -5.81 -3.26
C SER A 234 17.29 -5.12 -1.90
N SER A 235 17.10 -5.88 -0.83
CA SER A 235 16.94 -5.37 0.55
C SER A 235 15.95 -4.20 0.66
N PRO A 236 14.65 -4.39 0.34
CA PRO A 236 13.64 -3.33 0.43
C PRO A 236 13.37 -2.93 1.89
N TYR A 237 12.92 -1.70 2.10
CA TYR A 237 12.38 -1.27 3.40
C TYR A 237 11.10 -2.04 3.75
N LEU A 238 10.20 -2.18 2.77
CA LEU A 238 8.96 -2.94 2.87
C LEU A 238 8.71 -3.70 1.56
N SER A 239 8.30 -4.96 1.70
CA SER A 239 7.83 -5.79 0.59
C SER A 239 6.43 -6.28 0.88
N VAL A 240 5.55 -6.23 -0.10
CA VAL A 240 4.20 -6.78 -0.01
C VAL A 240 3.83 -7.49 -1.30
N GLY A 241 3.26 -8.69 -1.18
CA GLY A 241 2.79 -9.47 -2.34
C GLY A 241 1.27 -9.45 -2.49
N GLU A 242 0.82 -9.42 -3.73
CA GLU A 242 -0.58 -9.62 -4.09
C GLU A 242 -0.90 -11.11 -4.18
N MET A 243 -1.01 -11.76 -3.02
CA MET A 243 -1.53 -13.13 -2.94
C MET A 243 -3.06 -13.06 -2.82
N TRP A 244 -3.74 -12.92 -3.96
CA TRP A 244 -5.19 -12.71 -4.00
C TRP A 244 -5.96 -13.99 -3.64
N ASP A 245 -6.11 -14.22 -2.35
CA ASP A 245 -6.90 -15.32 -1.82
C ASP A 245 -7.62 -14.94 -0.52
N GLY A 246 -8.87 -15.37 -0.37
CA GLY A 246 -9.65 -15.13 0.85
C GLY A 246 -9.34 -16.11 1.98
N SER A 247 -8.57 -17.16 1.71
CA SER A 247 -8.16 -18.16 2.70
C SER A 247 -6.95 -17.66 3.50
N TYR A 248 -7.09 -17.64 4.81
CA TYR A 248 -5.98 -17.37 5.72
C TYR A 248 -4.79 -18.32 5.50
N ASP A 249 -5.07 -19.63 5.38
CA ASP A 249 -4.02 -20.64 5.26
C ASP A 249 -3.21 -20.48 3.96
N VAL A 250 -3.88 -20.19 2.83
CA VAL A 250 -3.22 -19.97 1.54
C VAL A 250 -2.29 -18.75 1.59
N VAL A 251 -2.74 -17.64 2.18
CA VAL A 251 -1.91 -16.43 2.31
C VAL A 251 -0.77 -16.68 3.30
N ALA A 252 -1.00 -17.40 4.40
CA ALA A 252 0.03 -17.74 5.37
C ALA A 252 1.11 -18.65 4.76
N GLU A 253 0.71 -19.69 4.01
CA GLU A 253 1.64 -20.57 3.29
C GLU A 253 2.52 -19.80 2.28
N TRP A 254 1.93 -18.84 1.58
CA TRP A 254 2.71 -17.99 0.67
C TRP A 254 3.73 -17.12 1.44
N ILE A 255 3.33 -16.51 2.56
CA ILE A 255 4.25 -15.76 3.42
C ILE A 255 5.42 -16.64 3.88
N GLU A 256 5.13 -17.86 4.35
CA GLU A 256 6.18 -18.81 4.76
C GLU A 256 7.09 -19.20 3.57
N ALA A 257 6.52 -19.39 2.38
CA ALA A 257 7.28 -19.71 1.17
C ALA A 257 8.27 -18.60 0.77
N THR A 258 7.98 -17.32 1.11
CA THR A 258 8.95 -16.21 0.93
C THR A 258 10.09 -16.24 1.95
N GLY A 259 10.09 -17.17 2.90
CA GLY A 259 10.97 -17.15 4.07
C GLY A 259 10.62 -16.02 5.04
N ARG A 260 9.36 -15.58 5.07
CA ARG A 260 8.83 -14.44 5.85
C ARG A 260 9.50 -13.10 5.52
N LYS A 261 10.00 -12.97 4.29
CA LYS A 261 10.71 -11.78 3.79
C LYS A 261 9.77 -10.80 3.06
N SER A 262 8.50 -11.15 2.92
CA SER A 262 7.46 -10.27 2.38
C SER A 262 6.23 -10.32 3.24
N MET A 263 5.56 -9.20 3.37
CA MET A 263 4.17 -9.09 3.82
C MET A 263 3.24 -9.52 2.68
N ALA A 264 1.98 -9.77 2.99
CA ALA A 264 0.92 -9.96 2.00
C ALA A 264 -0.23 -8.98 2.21
N PHE A 265 -0.94 -8.62 1.13
CA PHE A 265 -2.23 -7.96 1.27
C PHE A 265 -3.22 -8.87 1.96
N ASP A 266 -3.91 -8.33 2.97
CA ASP A 266 -4.85 -9.07 3.82
C ASP A 266 -6.21 -9.24 3.13
N PHE A 267 -6.26 -10.03 2.06
CA PHE A 267 -7.50 -10.43 1.40
C PHE A 267 -8.45 -11.19 2.31
N PRO A 268 -8.00 -12.03 3.26
CA PRO A 268 -8.87 -12.60 4.27
C PRO A 268 -9.67 -11.55 5.06
N SER A 269 -9.05 -10.44 5.52
CA SER A 269 -9.78 -9.30 6.12
C SER A 269 -10.77 -8.67 5.13
N LYS A 270 -10.33 -8.46 3.88
CA LYS A 270 -11.16 -7.86 2.82
C LYS A 270 -12.47 -8.61 2.67
N TYR A 271 -12.43 -9.92 2.63
CA TYR A 271 -13.64 -10.72 2.45
C TYR A 271 -14.42 -10.94 3.75
N ALA A 272 -13.75 -11.27 4.85
CA ALA A 272 -14.43 -11.58 6.11
C ALA A 272 -14.94 -10.32 6.81
N ALA A 273 -14.05 -9.36 7.11
CA ALA A 273 -14.43 -8.21 7.92
C ALA A 273 -15.20 -7.15 7.12
N PHE A 274 -14.81 -6.88 5.87
CA PHE A 274 -15.45 -5.82 5.10
C PHE A 274 -16.64 -6.34 4.27
N ASN A 275 -16.42 -7.24 3.30
CA ASN A 275 -17.49 -7.63 2.37
C ASN A 275 -18.59 -8.49 3.01
N ASN A 276 -18.22 -9.43 3.89
CA ASN A 276 -19.19 -10.29 4.57
C ASN A 276 -19.59 -9.77 5.96
N GLY A 277 -18.75 -8.99 6.59
CA GLY A 277 -18.99 -8.39 7.89
C GLY A 277 -19.72 -7.05 7.79
N LEU A 278 -18.95 -5.99 7.70
CA LEU A 278 -19.42 -4.62 7.85
C LEU A 278 -20.42 -4.21 6.76
N ALA A 279 -20.18 -4.56 5.48
CA ALA A 279 -21.10 -4.23 4.38
C ALA A 279 -22.49 -4.86 4.54
N LYS A 280 -22.61 -5.96 5.30
CA LYS A 280 -23.85 -6.69 5.53
C LYS A 280 -24.39 -6.52 6.95
N GLY A 281 -23.75 -5.70 7.79
CA GLY A 281 -24.11 -5.58 9.21
C GLY A 281 -23.90 -6.87 10.03
N ASN A 282 -23.09 -7.79 9.52
CA ASN A 282 -22.73 -9.04 10.18
C ASN A 282 -21.44 -8.89 10.99
N TYR A 283 -21.55 -8.29 12.15
CA TYR A 283 -20.38 -8.01 13.03
C TYR A 283 -19.67 -9.28 13.50
N GLY A 284 -20.34 -10.44 13.52
CA GLY A 284 -19.74 -11.72 13.84
C GLY A 284 -18.64 -12.14 12.85
N SER A 285 -18.78 -11.80 11.57
CA SER A 285 -17.76 -12.07 10.55
C SER A 285 -16.53 -11.19 10.66
N MET A 286 -16.58 -10.13 11.48
CA MET A 286 -15.47 -9.19 11.66
C MET A 286 -14.44 -9.67 12.69
N SER A 287 -14.65 -10.85 13.31
CA SER A 287 -13.76 -11.38 14.34
C SER A 287 -13.57 -12.88 14.21
N TRP A 288 -12.36 -13.33 14.48
CA TRP A 288 -11.96 -14.74 14.56
C TRP A 288 -11.31 -15.04 15.91
N GLN A 289 -11.38 -16.29 16.35
CA GLN A 289 -10.70 -16.71 17.58
C GLN A 289 -9.24 -17.02 17.30
N GLU A 290 -8.34 -16.41 18.09
CA GLU A 290 -6.95 -16.81 18.18
C GLU A 290 -6.86 -17.93 19.25
N ASP A 291 -6.25 -19.05 18.90
CA ASP A 291 -6.00 -20.19 19.82
C ASP A 291 -7.26 -20.69 20.56
N ASN A 292 -8.43 -20.59 19.93
CA ASN A 292 -9.74 -20.96 20.49
C ASN A 292 -10.12 -20.21 21.79
N SER A 293 -9.55 -19.04 22.05
CA SER A 293 -9.77 -18.33 23.33
C SER A 293 -10.13 -16.85 23.14
N THR A 294 -9.31 -16.10 22.45
CA THR A 294 -9.44 -14.64 22.37
C THR A 294 -9.96 -14.22 21.00
N TRP A 295 -11.02 -13.41 20.99
CA TRP A 295 -11.54 -12.81 19.76
C TRP A 295 -10.63 -11.68 19.27
N ARG A 296 -10.24 -11.74 18.00
CA ARG A 296 -9.36 -10.81 17.31
C ARG A 296 -10.06 -10.29 16.03
N PRO A 297 -9.66 -9.13 15.47
CA PRO A 297 -10.17 -8.72 14.15
C PRO A 297 -9.89 -9.80 13.10
N ALA A 298 -10.88 -10.11 12.26
CA ALA A 298 -10.76 -11.15 11.24
C ALA A 298 -9.73 -10.80 10.16
N GLY A 299 -9.03 -11.80 9.62
CA GLY A 299 -8.01 -11.69 8.58
C GLY A 299 -6.65 -12.20 9.04
N MET A 300 -5.59 -11.90 8.28
CA MET A 300 -4.21 -12.22 8.67
C MET A 300 -3.85 -11.61 10.03
N ILE A 301 -4.47 -10.46 10.32
CA ILE A 301 -4.26 -9.70 11.55
C ILE A 301 -4.79 -10.38 12.82
N HIS A 302 -5.59 -11.46 12.72
CA HIS A 302 -6.11 -12.13 13.91
C HIS A 302 -5.02 -12.88 14.68
N HIS A 303 -4.01 -13.42 14.00
CA HIS A 303 -3.01 -14.27 14.60
C HIS A 303 -1.69 -13.53 14.84
N HIS A 304 -1.12 -13.66 16.03
CA HIS A 304 0.12 -12.97 16.45
C HIS A 304 1.32 -13.23 15.51
N ASN A 305 1.40 -14.42 14.89
CA ASN A 305 2.50 -14.74 13.98
C ASN A 305 2.43 -14.00 12.63
N TYR A 306 1.25 -13.51 12.22
CA TYR A 306 1.05 -12.94 10.88
C TYR A 306 0.57 -11.49 10.88
N ARG A 307 0.09 -10.96 12.02
CA ARG A 307 -0.41 -9.57 12.06
C ARG A 307 0.63 -8.54 11.64
N GLY A 308 1.90 -8.77 11.99
CA GLY A 308 3.02 -7.93 11.54
C GLY A 308 3.40 -8.10 10.08
N LEU A 309 2.86 -9.14 9.40
CA LEU A 309 3.11 -9.46 7.99
C LEU A 309 1.91 -9.16 7.10
N ALA A 310 0.93 -8.41 7.60
CA ALA A 310 -0.29 -8.06 6.90
C ALA A 310 -0.29 -6.60 6.45
N VAL A 311 -0.61 -6.35 5.18
CA VAL A 311 -1.00 -5.04 4.67
C VAL A 311 -2.51 -5.03 4.51
N THR A 312 -3.21 -4.35 5.41
CA THR A 312 -4.68 -4.31 5.44
C THR A 312 -5.22 -3.25 4.49
N PHE A 313 -6.36 -3.50 3.84
CA PHE A 313 -6.98 -2.57 2.91
C PHE A 313 -8.50 -2.75 2.82
N VAL A 314 -9.23 -1.72 2.47
CA VAL A 314 -10.68 -1.77 2.22
C VAL A 314 -10.97 -2.12 0.77
N ASP A 315 -10.43 -1.35 -0.15
CA ASP A 315 -10.40 -1.59 -1.59
C ASP A 315 -9.03 -1.26 -2.16
N ASN A 316 -8.75 -1.80 -3.33
CA ASN A 316 -7.64 -1.43 -4.19
C ASN A 316 -8.16 -1.11 -5.61
N HIS A 317 -7.25 -0.84 -6.54
CA HIS A 317 -7.58 -0.49 -7.92
C HIS A 317 -8.36 -1.59 -8.66
N ASP A 318 -8.17 -2.86 -8.32
CA ASP A 318 -8.88 -3.99 -8.93
C ASP A 318 -10.23 -4.25 -8.25
N THR A 319 -10.25 -4.42 -6.93
CA THR A 319 -11.50 -4.72 -6.22
C THR A 319 -12.52 -3.59 -6.35
N TYR A 320 -12.08 -2.34 -6.53
CA TYR A 320 -12.97 -1.18 -6.64
C TYR A 320 -13.80 -1.15 -7.95
N ARG A 321 -13.40 -1.87 -8.98
CA ARG A 321 -14.06 -1.87 -10.29
C ARG A 321 -14.88 -3.13 -10.61
N ASP A 322 -14.89 -4.10 -9.73
CA ASP A 322 -15.57 -5.38 -9.91
C ASP A 322 -16.57 -5.70 -8.79
N ASP A 323 -17.08 -6.93 -8.80
CA ASP A 323 -18.04 -7.42 -7.80
C ASP A 323 -17.44 -7.54 -6.38
N ASN A 324 -16.13 -7.40 -6.22
CA ASN A 324 -15.44 -7.42 -4.93
C ASN A 324 -15.37 -6.05 -4.26
N LYS A 325 -15.87 -4.99 -4.92
CA LYS A 325 -15.92 -3.65 -4.36
C LYS A 325 -16.65 -3.64 -3.01
N TYR A 326 -16.09 -2.93 -2.06
CA TYR A 326 -16.77 -2.68 -0.79
C TYR A 326 -18.00 -1.80 -0.99
N THR A 327 -19.15 -2.26 -0.51
CA THR A 327 -20.46 -1.59 -0.71
C THR A 327 -21.02 -0.97 0.57
N GLY A 328 -20.32 -1.08 1.70
CA GLY A 328 -20.74 -0.51 2.98
C GLY A 328 -20.29 0.95 3.19
N ASP A 329 -20.39 1.41 4.43
CA ASP A 329 -19.92 2.75 4.83
C ASP A 329 -18.40 2.80 4.91
N VAL A 330 -17.77 3.60 4.04
CA VAL A 330 -16.32 3.70 3.93
C VAL A 330 -15.66 4.25 5.20
N PRO A 331 -16.13 5.33 5.85
CA PRO A 331 -15.63 5.79 7.15
C PRO A 331 -15.64 4.72 8.25
N GLN A 332 -16.68 3.87 8.33
CA GLN A 332 -16.75 2.77 9.28
C GLN A 332 -15.71 1.68 8.96
N ALA A 333 -15.48 1.39 7.67
CA ALA A 333 -14.46 0.44 7.25
C ALA A 333 -13.06 0.90 7.65
N TYR A 334 -12.75 2.18 7.45
CA TYR A 334 -11.48 2.73 7.91
C TYR A 334 -11.39 2.83 9.44
N ALA A 335 -12.52 2.95 10.15
CA ALA A 335 -12.51 2.86 11.59
C ALA A 335 -12.10 1.46 12.09
N PHE A 336 -12.52 0.38 11.40
CA PHE A 336 -12.02 -0.96 11.69
C PHE A 336 -10.52 -1.10 11.32
N LEU A 337 -10.17 -0.72 10.09
CA LEU A 337 -8.84 -0.90 9.52
C LEU A 337 -7.75 -0.17 10.33
N LEU A 338 -7.99 1.11 10.64
CA LEU A 338 -7.00 1.95 11.32
C LEU A 338 -6.91 1.71 12.84
N ALA A 339 -7.93 1.07 13.44
CA ALA A 339 -7.85 0.58 14.83
C ALA A 339 -7.17 -0.79 14.94
N SER A 340 -7.00 -1.52 13.83
CA SER A 340 -6.43 -2.87 13.82
C SER A 340 -4.90 -2.85 13.65
N PRO A 341 -4.17 -3.96 13.99
CA PRO A 341 -2.76 -4.12 13.65
C PRO A 341 -2.56 -4.28 12.13
N GLY A 342 -1.36 -4.64 11.69
CA GLY A 342 -0.96 -4.63 10.29
C GLY A 342 -0.56 -3.23 9.82
N VAL A 343 -0.07 -3.14 8.60
CA VAL A 343 0.19 -1.86 7.90
C VAL A 343 -1.07 -1.49 7.12
N PRO A 344 -1.83 -0.46 7.52
CA PRO A 344 -3.02 -0.07 6.79
C PRO A 344 -2.67 0.61 5.47
N CYS A 345 -3.29 0.17 4.38
CA CYS A 345 -3.22 0.77 3.05
C CYS A 345 -4.55 1.48 2.74
N VAL A 346 -4.49 2.79 2.60
CA VAL A 346 -5.63 3.64 2.28
C VAL A 346 -5.70 3.82 0.77
N PHE A 347 -6.88 3.66 0.19
CA PHE A 347 -7.09 3.78 -1.25
C PHE A 347 -7.34 5.25 -1.64
N TYR A 348 -6.67 5.76 -2.66
CA TYR A 348 -6.71 7.17 -3.09
C TYR A 348 -8.13 7.73 -3.25
N PRO A 349 -9.08 7.07 -3.97
CA PRO A 349 -10.46 7.56 -4.06
C PRO A 349 -11.17 7.68 -2.70
N HIS A 350 -10.91 6.75 -1.79
CA HIS A 350 -11.49 6.81 -0.44
C HIS A 350 -10.89 7.96 0.37
N TRP A 351 -9.56 8.14 0.31
CA TRP A 351 -8.90 9.25 1.00
C TRP A 351 -9.41 10.59 0.52
N THR A 352 -9.48 10.82 -0.78
CA THR A 352 -9.90 12.12 -1.33
C THR A 352 -11.36 12.43 -1.02
N GLN A 353 -12.24 11.42 -1.03
CA GLN A 353 -13.66 11.58 -0.76
C GLN A 353 -13.99 11.69 0.73
N TYR A 354 -13.28 10.94 1.58
CA TYR A 354 -13.59 10.79 3.01
C TYR A 354 -12.47 11.29 3.92
N ARG A 355 -11.55 12.12 3.42
CA ARG A 355 -10.38 12.61 4.16
C ARG A 355 -10.74 13.17 5.53
N ARG A 356 -11.83 13.93 5.63
CA ARG A 356 -12.32 14.53 6.89
C ARG A 356 -12.57 13.51 8.02
N PHE A 357 -12.77 12.23 7.67
CA PHE A 357 -12.95 11.13 8.62
C PHE A 357 -11.68 10.30 8.76
N ILE A 358 -11.01 10.00 7.63
CA ILE A 358 -9.84 9.12 7.58
C ILE A 358 -8.64 9.78 8.28
N SER A 359 -8.35 11.06 8.03
CA SER A 359 -7.21 11.75 8.67
C SER A 359 -7.29 11.79 10.20
N PRO A 360 -8.44 12.10 10.85
CA PRO A 360 -8.57 11.97 12.31
C PRO A 360 -8.40 10.54 12.85
N GLN A 361 -8.80 9.53 12.08
CA GLN A 361 -8.60 8.13 12.47
C GLN A 361 -7.10 7.75 12.41
N ILE A 362 -6.38 8.18 11.39
CA ILE A 362 -4.92 8.01 11.27
C ILE A 362 -4.22 8.72 12.44
N ASP A 363 -4.64 9.95 12.76
CA ASP A 363 -4.08 10.70 13.88
C ASP A 363 -4.31 9.99 15.23
N ALA A 364 -5.51 9.45 15.47
CA ALA A 364 -5.80 8.68 16.67
C ALA A 364 -4.93 7.41 16.77
N ARG A 365 -4.71 6.68 15.66
CA ARG A 365 -3.78 5.55 15.58
C ARG A 365 -2.35 5.96 15.97
N ARG A 366 -1.86 7.07 15.43
CA ARG A 366 -0.51 7.61 15.72
C ARG A 366 -0.36 8.04 17.17
N ARG A 367 -1.37 8.73 17.72
CA ARG A 367 -1.37 9.21 19.13
C ARG A 367 -1.33 8.06 20.13
N THR A 368 -2.06 6.99 19.86
CA THR A 368 -2.06 5.81 20.72
C THR A 368 -0.86 4.89 20.48
N GLY A 369 -0.12 5.12 19.38
CA GLY A 369 1.07 4.34 19.04
C GLY A 369 0.74 2.91 18.62
N ILE A 370 -0.36 2.71 17.87
CA ILE A 370 -0.68 1.41 17.30
C ILE A 370 0.32 1.09 16.20
N THR A 371 0.86 -0.13 16.26
CA THR A 371 1.85 -0.68 15.31
C THR A 371 1.25 -1.83 14.51
N SER A 372 2.01 -2.33 13.54
CA SER A 372 1.67 -3.54 12.79
C SER A 372 1.52 -4.79 13.67
N GLU A 373 2.15 -4.82 14.85
CA GLU A 373 2.15 -5.96 15.77
C GLU A 373 1.32 -5.72 17.04
N SER A 374 0.64 -4.59 17.17
CA SER A 374 -0.16 -4.23 18.33
C SER A 374 -1.16 -5.32 18.68
N ASP A 375 -1.28 -5.59 19.98
CA ASP A 375 -2.32 -6.49 20.47
C ASP A 375 -3.70 -5.84 20.40
N VAL A 376 -4.70 -6.60 19.96
CA VAL A 376 -6.08 -6.14 19.83
C VAL A 376 -7.05 -7.23 20.28
N VAL A 377 -7.99 -6.87 21.15
CA VAL A 377 -9.05 -7.76 21.63
C VAL A 377 -10.39 -7.23 21.13
N VAL A 378 -11.18 -8.09 20.52
CA VAL A 378 -12.58 -7.80 20.18
C VAL A 378 -13.42 -8.13 21.40
N THR A 379 -14.07 -7.13 21.96
CA THR A 379 -14.90 -7.23 23.18
C THR A 379 -16.38 -7.39 22.87
N GLN A 380 -16.80 -7.01 21.65
CA GLN A 380 -18.18 -7.17 21.17
C GLN A 380 -18.21 -7.36 19.65
N HIS A 381 -18.99 -8.33 19.19
CA HIS A 381 -19.19 -8.63 17.78
C HIS A 381 -20.62 -9.14 17.45
N SER A 382 -21.59 -8.81 18.30
CA SER A 382 -23.01 -9.13 18.10
C SER A 382 -23.83 -7.86 18.30
N GLY A 383 -24.58 -7.45 17.26
CA GLY A 383 -25.35 -6.19 17.28
C GLY A 383 -24.51 -4.94 16.94
N TYR A 384 -23.26 -4.89 17.35
CA TYR A 384 -22.24 -3.90 16.96
C TYR A 384 -20.86 -4.51 17.13
N TYR A 385 -19.83 -3.84 16.64
CA TYR A 385 -18.43 -4.24 16.82
C TYR A 385 -17.74 -3.32 17.82
N GLU A 386 -16.98 -3.92 18.75
CA GLU A 386 -16.11 -3.18 19.66
C GLU A 386 -14.77 -3.90 19.79
N SER A 387 -13.68 -3.16 19.70
CA SER A 387 -12.32 -3.66 19.92
C SER A 387 -11.49 -2.68 20.73
N ILE A 388 -10.50 -3.22 21.45
CA ILE A 388 -9.50 -2.45 22.19
C ILE A 388 -8.13 -2.83 21.67
N SER A 389 -7.44 -1.87 21.06
CA SER A 389 -6.06 -2.03 20.59
C SER A 389 -5.10 -1.41 21.58
N THR A 390 -4.02 -2.13 21.90
CA THR A 390 -2.96 -1.67 22.81
C THR A 390 -1.78 -1.18 21.99
N GLY A 391 -1.59 0.12 21.96
CA GLY A 391 -0.44 0.76 21.31
C GLY A 391 0.68 1.06 22.32
N THR A 392 1.80 1.57 21.82
CA THR A 392 2.99 1.91 22.63
C THR A 392 2.81 3.16 23.50
N LYS A 393 1.75 3.96 23.23
CA LYS A 393 1.48 5.24 23.90
C LYS A 393 0.12 5.29 24.60
N GLY A 394 -0.67 4.22 24.50
CA GLY A 394 -2.00 4.16 25.08
C GLY A 394 -2.90 3.14 24.36
N LYS A 395 -4.18 3.14 24.72
CA LYS A 395 -5.18 2.23 24.15
C LYS A 395 -6.15 3.00 23.26
N LEU A 396 -6.59 2.35 22.18
CA LEU A 396 -7.64 2.82 21.29
C LEU A 396 -8.83 1.85 21.37
N LEU A 397 -9.96 2.33 21.86
CA LEU A 397 -11.22 1.61 21.78
C LEU A 397 -11.98 2.08 20.56
N CYS A 398 -12.35 1.14 19.70
CA CYS A 398 -13.12 1.36 18.48
C CYS A 398 -14.52 0.77 18.63
N ARG A 399 -15.55 1.55 18.36
CA ARG A 399 -16.95 1.09 18.25
C ARG A 399 -17.48 1.34 16.85
N ILE A 400 -18.17 0.35 16.28
CA ILE A 400 -18.78 0.44 14.95
C ILE A 400 -20.18 -0.18 14.99
N GLY A 401 -21.15 0.53 14.42
CA GLY A 401 -22.55 0.10 14.30
C GLY A 401 -23.51 1.07 14.99
N ALA A 402 -24.73 1.17 14.44
CA ALA A 402 -25.74 2.09 14.94
C ALA A 402 -26.20 1.78 16.39
N ALA A 403 -26.11 0.51 16.80
CA ALA A 403 -26.46 0.06 18.15
C ALA A 403 -25.31 0.20 19.16
N ALA A 404 -24.12 0.64 18.74
CA ALA A 404 -23.00 0.83 19.64
C ALA A 404 -23.31 1.91 20.71
N PRO A 405 -22.94 1.69 21.99
CA PRO A 405 -23.09 2.70 23.03
C PRO A 405 -22.39 4.02 22.66
N LYS A 406 -23.07 5.15 22.89
CA LYS A 406 -22.55 6.49 22.59
C LYS A 406 -21.86 7.18 23.77
N ASP A 407 -21.99 6.62 24.96
CA ASP A 407 -21.30 7.07 26.17
C ASP A 407 -19.79 6.87 26.06
N VAL A 408 -19.04 7.78 26.65
CA VAL A 408 -17.58 7.67 26.75
C VAL A 408 -17.26 6.61 27.82
N PRO A 409 -16.51 5.54 27.48
CA PRO A 409 -16.16 4.53 28.45
C PRO A 409 -15.27 5.09 29.58
N THR A 410 -15.42 4.57 30.79
CA THR A 410 -14.59 4.97 31.94
C THR A 410 -13.11 4.77 31.64
N GLY A 411 -12.28 5.78 31.90
CA GLY A 411 -10.83 5.77 31.62
C GLY A 411 -10.48 6.10 30.16
N TYR A 412 -11.45 6.57 29.38
CA TYR A 412 -11.25 7.00 28.00
C TYR A 412 -11.82 8.41 27.79
N ARG A 413 -11.35 9.07 26.74
CA ARG A 413 -11.93 10.28 26.18
C ARG A 413 -12.23 10.07 24.70
N LEU A 414 -13.20 10.83 24.16
CA LEU A 414 -13.49 10.80 22.74
C LEU A 414 -12.26 11.27 21.93
N GLY A 415 -11.79 10.43 21.01
CA GLY A 415 -10.72 10.75 20.07
C GLY A 415 -11.27 11.39 18.79
N CYS A 416 -12.13 10.67 18.09
CA CYS A 416 -12.87 11.15 16.92
C CYS A 416 -14.10 10.26 16.69
N SER A 417 -15.07 10.74 15.91
CA SER A 417 -16.27 9.97 15.61
C SER A 417 -16.93 10.41 14.29
N GLY A 418 -17.83 9.57 13.80
CA GLY A 418 -18.69 9.83 12.67
C GLY A 418 -20.00 9.08 12.80
N ASP A 419 -20.76 8.99 11.70
CA ASP A 419 -22.00 8.23 11.71
C ASP A 419 -21.71 6.73 11.84
N GLY A 420 -22.24 6.13 12.90
CA GLY A 420 -22.11 4.70 13.18
C GLY A 420 -20.70 4.24 13.59
N TRP A 421 -19.79 5.14 13.96
CA TRP A 421 -18.49 4.76 14.50
C TRP A 421 -17.92 5.81 15.48
N ALA A 422 -17.08 5.37 16.41
CA ALA A 422 -16.35 6.23 17.32
C ALA A 422 -15.04 5.59 17.78
N TYR A 423 -14.02 6.44 17.98
CA TYR A 423 -12.76 6.13 18.64
C TYR A 423 -12.71 6.79 20.01
N TYR A 424 -12.30 6.02 21.00
CA TYR A 424 -12.00 6.50 22.34
C TYR A 424 -10.54 6.17 22.66
N VAL A 425 -9.81 7.15 23.16
CA VAL A 425 -8.39 7.00 23.52
C VAL A 425 -8.24 7.00 25.05
N SER A 426 -7.37 6.15 25.57
CA SER A 426 -7.17 6.06 27.03
C SER A 426 -6.67 7.37 27.61
N GLU A 427 -7.07 7.66 28.87
CA GLU A 427 -6.64 8.86 29.61
C GLU A 427 -5.16 8.83 30.01
N GLU A 428 -4.53 7.64 30.01
CA GLU A 428 -3.12 7.44 30.37
C GLU A 428 -2.13 7.96 29.32
N THR A 429 -2.60 8.58 28.26
CA THR A 429 -1.70 9.21 27.27
C THR A 429 -1.01 10.41 27.93
N PRO A 430 0.35 10.50 27.92
CA PRO A 430 1.05 11.60 28.56
C PRO A 430 0.47 12.95 28.12
N SER A 431 0.11 13.77 29.08
CA SER A 431 -0.43 15.12 28.88
C SER A 431 0.62 16.01 28.22
N GLY A 432 0.62 16.10 26.91
CA GLY A 432 1.60 16.89 26.15
C GLY A 432 1.11 17.39 24.80
N ILE A 433 -0.10 17.00 24.36
CA ILE A 433 -0.62 17.46 23.07
C ILE A 433 -1.96 18.15 23.32
N SER A 434 -2.00 19.45 23.06
CA SER A 434 -3.21 20.26 23.06
C SER A 434 -4.33 19.56 22.30
N GLN A 435 -5.49 19.46 22.93
CA GLN A 435 -6.73 19.13 22.26
C GLN A 435 -6.95 20.11 21.11
N THR A 436 -6.76 19.62 19.89
CA THR A 436 -7.50 20.21 18.78
C THR A 436 -8.86 19.51 18.82
N LEU A 437 -9.71 19.97 19.71
CA LEU A 437 -11.15 19.75 19.60
C LEU A 437 -11.55 20.32 18.25
N TYR A 438 -12.00 19.45 17.36
CA TYR A 438 -12.87 19.89 16.29
C TYR A 438 -14.20 20.28 16.95
N ASP A 439 -14.17 21.47 17.54
CA ASP A 439 -15.37 22.12 18.03
C ASP A 439 -16.36 22.24 16.85
N LYS A 440 -17.55 21.78 17.06
CA LYS A 440 -18.66 21.92 16.11
C LYS A 440 -19.08 23.38 15.90
N ASN A 441 -18.36 24.34 16.45
CA ASN A 441 -18.74 25.74 16.45
C ASN A 441 -17.63 26.67 15.93
N GLU A 442 -17.94 27.31 14.81
CA GLU A 442 -17.65 28.71 14.55
C GLU A 442 -16.26 29.12 14.15
N ASP A 443 -15.69 28.53 13.09
CA ASP A 443 -14.90 29.33 12.14
C ASP A 443 -14.70 28.62 10.80
N SER A 444 -15.79 28.14 10.21
CA SER A 444 -15.72 27.74 8.82
C SER A 444 -15.60 28.99 7.96
N THR A 445 -14.44 29.19 7.37
CA THR A 445 -14.26 30.18 6.30
C THR A 445 -15.23 29.87 5.17
N LEU A 446 -15.95 30.87 4.68
CA LEU A 446 -16.91 30.74 3.59
C LEU A 446 -16.28 31.22 2.29
N TYR A 447 -16.56 30.50 1.22
CA TYR A 447 -16.09 30.81 -0.13
C TYR A 447 -17.28 30.94 -1.08
N ASP A 448 -17.20 31.85 -2.04
CA ASP A 448 -18.11 31.91 -3.16
C ASP A 448 -17.85 30.77 -4.17
N LEU A 449 -18.69 30.66 -5.20
CA LEU A 449 -18.53 29.62 -6.25
C LEU A 449 -17.27 29.78 -7.10
N SER A 450 -16.55 30.90 -6.99
CA SER A 450 -15.25 31.12 -7.64
C SER A 450 -14.05 30.78 -6.73
N GLY A 451 -14.32 30.27 -5.49
CA GLY A 451 -13.29 29.93 -4.51
C GLY A 451 -12.69 31.12 -3.77
N ARG A 452 -13.33 32.30 -3.83
CA ARG A 452 -12.91 33.49 -3.11
C ARG A 452 -13.53 33.51 -1.72
N GLU A 453 -12.75 33.77 -0.69
CA GLU A 453 -13.23 33.92 0.67
C GLU A 453 -14.25 35.06 0.78
N VAL A 454 -15.37 34.79 1.46
CA VAL A 454 -16.45 35.74 1.67
C VAL A 454 -16.80 35.86 3.16
N LYS A 455 -17.32 37.01 3.53
CA LYS A 455 -17.73 37.26 4.92
C LYS A 455 -18.90 36.40 5.34
N LYS A 456 -19.05 36.15 6.64
CA LYS A 456 -20.13 35.35 7.24
C LYS A 456 -21.55 35.86 6.92
N ASP A 457 -21.73 37.09 6.53
CA ASP A 457 -22.99 37.74 6.15
C ASP A 457 -23.23 37.82 4.64
N ALA A 458 -22.37 37.23 3.83
CA ALA A 458 -22.52 37.19 2.37
C ALA A 458 -23.81 36.49 1.97
N LYS A 459 -24.58 37.09 1.03
CA LYS A 459 -25.82 36.55 0.48
C LYS A 459 -25.52 35.74 -0.80
N GLY A 460 -26.22 34.63 -0.99
CA GLY A 460 -26.10 33.78 -2.17
C GLY A 460 -25.54 32.39 -1.85
N PHE A 461 -25.13 31.65 -2.90
CA PHE A 461 -24.50 30.34 -2.71
C PHE A 461 -23.09 30.48 -2.20
N VAL A 462 -22.81 29.89 -1.04
CA VAL A 462 -21.48 29.83 -0.44
C VAL A 462 -21.11 28.40 -0.11
N ILE A 463 -19.80 28.12 -0.11
CA ILE A 463 -19.21 26.83 0.27
C ILE A 463 -18.38 27.08 1.51
N SER A 464 -18.64 26.33 2.57
CA SER A 464 -17.81 26.40 3.77
C SER A 464 -16.50 25.59 3.58
N SER A 465 -15.47 25.92 4.36
CA SER A 465 -14.17 25.23 4.32
C SER A 465 -14.27 23.70 4.56
N ASP A 466 -15.40 23.24 5.14
CA ASP A 466 -15.73 21.82 5.32
C ASP A 466 -16.53 21.22 4.13
N GLY A 467 -16.70 21.99 3.04
CA GLY A 467 -17.33 21.55 1.80
C GLY A 467 -18.87 21.62 1.78
N ARG A 468 -19.53 22.18 2.79
CA ARG A 468 -20.99 22.37 2.80
C ARG A 468 -21.40 23.49 1.87
N LYS A 469 -22.36 23.20 1.00
CA LYS A 469 -23.01 24.20 0.14
C LYS A 469 -24.22 24.78 0.87
N MET A 470 -24.25 26.09 1.01
CA MET A 470 -25.35 26.81 1.69
C MET A 470 -25.86 27.94 0.81
N LEU A 471 -27.18 28.16 0.83
CA LEU A 471 -27.79 29.38 0.30
C LEU A 471 -28.06 30.29 1.49
N LYS A 472 -27.42 31.47 1.51
CA LYS A 472 -27.60 32.49 2.55
C LYS A 472 -28.38 33.68 2.06
#